data_c0f9f63f52e6bdcb3f1174ec597555e9
#
_entry.id   c0f9f63f52e6bdcb3f1174ec597555e9
#
_cell.length_a   1.000
_cell.length_b   1.000
_cell.length_c   1.000
_cell.angle_alpha   90.00
_cell.angle_beta   90.00
_cell.angle_gamma   90.00
#
_symmetry.space_group_name_H-M   'P 1'
#
loop_
_entity.id
_entity.type
_entity.pdbx_description
1 polymer ?
#
loop_
_entity_poly.entity_id
_entity_poly.type
_entity_poly.pdbx_seq_one_letter_code
_entity_poly.pdbx_strand_id
1 'polypeptide(L)'
;MEEFEELLEKGEALAGEGLLEDALSRFEAALDLEPENPEVIEAIGRALLELGRPEEAEASFLEALELDPNWVAPRMGLAALAMRNDEPFKAIHHLERATSLDPEYPDAFVELGRYYGLMGEPSLARATFERWTRAHPEDADMFINAGLTAFDAADYEMAMEFFDRALETAQDGEQKNGARTFRANSLDMLGRYPEAIAEYERVITSAPDWWEAHANLGICHARNGRPEEAERALRRGLEECPASPEIRDELAAHLLAQNKNLKEALSLAEEAVALGQDEIRHLYTLGEVRLALGDEEGSAKAYRSVLDLDPEDPNAHLEMGLYHERRGEVERAEEHFVESLKQEPGNPRALYSYASLYYATDDLETAEDLLVRAVTVDAGYSPALSALASIRARRGDYATSLDYIEKAVAAGERDAEHFRQALEFAPLRNHPKFRTLLARMSTKGS
;
A
#
# COMPACT_ATOMS: atom_id res chain seq x y z
N MET A 1 29.63 -10.40 37.11
CA MET A 1 28.27 -10.95 36.93
C MET A 1 27.18 -9.90 37.22
N GLU A 2 26.99 -9.40 38.46
CA GLU A 2 25.94 -8.37 38.74
C GLU A 2 26.06 -7.12 37.88
N GLU A 3 27.26 -6.58 37.64
CA GLU A 3 27.48 -5.40 36.79
C GLU A 3 27.22 -5.68 35.30
N PHE A 4 27.56 -6.87 34.81
CA PHE A 4 27.30 -7.29 33.45
C PHE A 4 25.78 -7.44 33.20
N GLU A 5 25.08 -8.18 34.07
CA GLU A 5 23.64 -8.38 33.96
C GLU A 5 22.88 -7.05 34.03
N GLU A 6 23.32 -6.11 34.92
CA GLU A 6 22.73 -4.78 35.04
C GLU A 6 22.92 -3.94 33.74
N LEU A 7 24.08 -4.05 33.06
CA LEU A 7 24.34 -3.32 31.81
C LEU A 7 23.51 -3.89 30.67
N LEU A 8 23.42 -5.21 30.59
CA LEU A 8 22.62 -5.88 29.55
C LEU A 8 21.12 -5.57 29.73
N GLU A 9 20.57 -5.69 30.92
CA GLU A 9 19.17 -5.39 31.20
C GLU A 9 18.83 -3.91 30.94
N LYS A 10 19.73 -2.99 31.30
CA LYS A 10 19.56 -1.57 30.98
C LYS A 10 19.62 -1.28 29.47
N GLY A 11 20.51 -1.97 28.74
CA GLY A 11 20.60 -1.88 27.31
C GLY A 11 19.31 -2.32 26.63
N GLU A 12 18.76 -3.47 27.04
CA GLU A 12 17.49 -3.98 26.52
C GLU A 12 16.31 -3.04 26.83
N ALA A 13 16.25 -2.48 28.06
CA ALA A 13 15.23 -1.51 28.41
C ALA A 13 15.30 -0.25 27.55
N LEU A 14 16.50 0.30 27.34
CA LEU A 14 16.71 1.48 26.49
C LEU A 14 16.38 1.20 25.02
N ALA A 15 16.74 0.02 24.52
CA ALA A 15 16.36 -0.41 23.18
C ALA A 15 14.83 -0.49 23.03
N GLY A 16 14.13 -1.05 24.01
CA GLY A 16 12.67 -1.08 24.07
C GLY A 16 12.00 0.30 24.12
N GLU A 17 12.70 1.32 24.64
CA GLU A 17 12.27 2.72 24.63
C GLU A 17 12.63 3.48 23.33
N GLY A 18 13.31 2.82 22.39
CA GLY A 18 13.79 3.44 21.16
C GLY A 18 15.05 4.30 21.31
N LEU A 19 15.69 4.28 22.50
CA LEU A 19 16.92 5.02 22.80
C LEU A 19 18.15 4.22 22.37
N LEU A 20 18.24 3.95 21.07
CA LEU A 20 19.15 2.97 20.49
C LEU A 20 20.64 3.27 20.68
N GLU A 21 21.07 4.54 20.58
CA GLU A 21 22.47 4.93 20.82
C GLU A 21 22.87 4.73 22.30
N ASP A 22 21.97 5.03 23.23
CA ASP A 22 22.20 4.80 24.65
C ASP A 22 22.21 3.28 24.96
N ALA A 23 21.33 2.50 24.32
CA ALA A 23 21.33 1.04 24.39
C ALA A 23 22.67 0.46 23.91
N LEU A 24 23.12 0.88 22.72
CA LEU A 24 24.39 0.46 22.14
C LEU A 24 25.57 0.72 23.09
N SER A 25 25.63 1.90 23.70
CA SER A 25 26.66 2.23 24.70
C SER A 25 26.63 1.30 25.93
N ARG A 26 25.45 0.80 26.34
CA ARG A 26 25.34 -0.17 27.45
C ARG A 26 25.79 -1.57 27.03
N PHE A 27 25.41 -1.99 25.82
CA PHE A 27 25.84 -3.26 25.27
C PHE A 27 27.37 -3.30 25.06
N GLU A 28 27.98 -2.22 24.54
CA GLU A 28 29.43 -2.11 24.42
C GLU A 28 30.13 -2.20 25.77
N ALA A 29 29.60 -1.53 26.81
CA ALA A 29 30.14 -1.63 28.15
C ALA A 29 29.99 -3.04 28.76
N ALA A 30 28.90 -3.76 28.42
CA ALA A 30 28.72 -5.17 28.79
C ALA A 30 29.73 -6.07 28.06
N LEU A 31 29.98 -5.81 26.78
CA LEU A 31 30.95 -6.54 25.95
C LEU A 31 32.38 -6.36 26.47
N ASP A 32 32.75 -5.18 26.98
CA ASP A 32 34.04 -4.93 27.63
C ASP A 32 34.27 -5.84 28.84
N LEU A 33 33.20 -6.25 29.52
CA LEU A 33 33.27 -7.17 30.67
C LEU A 33 33.33 -8.63 30.22
N GLU A 34 32.61 -8.98 29.17
CA GLU A 34 32.54 -10.32 28.57
C GLU A 34 32.71 -10.28 27.05
N PRO A 35 33.95 -10.17 26.53
CA PRO A 35 34.22 -9.93 25.11
C PRO A 35 33.77 -11.02 24.13
N GLU A 36 33.55 -12.23 24.59
CA GLU A 36 33.11 -13.38 23.78
C GLU A 36 31.67 -13.80 24.13
N ASN A 37 30.86 -12.87 24.62
CA ASN A 37 29.46 -13.14 24.95
C ASN A 37 28.57 -12.97 23.68
N PRO A 38 28.06 -14.05 23.08
CA PRO A 38 27.32 -13.96 21.84
C PRO A 38 25.97 -13.21 21.97
N GLU A 39 25.35 -13.24 23.18
CA GLU A 39 24.09 -12.56 23.45
C GLU A 39 24.25 -11.03 23.36
N VAL A 40 25.34 -10.50 23.93
CA VAL A 40 25.65 -9.06 23.87
C VAL A 40 25.99 -8.64 22.43
N ILE A 41 26.77 -9.45 21.73
CA ILE A 41 27.16 -9.18 20.33
C ILE A 41 25.91 -9.16 19.42
N GLU A 42 24.97 -10.06 19.65
CA GLU A 42 23.68 -10.07 18.92
C GLU A 42 22.84 -8.84 19.26
N ALA A 43 22.76 -8.45 20.54
CA ALA A 43 22.02 -7.25 20.96
C ALA A 43 22.61 -5.98 20.35
N ILE A 44 23.93 -5.89 20.21
CA ILE A 44 24.62 -4.84 19.45
C ILE A 44 24.18 -4.87 17.98
N GLY A 45 24.16 -6.05 17.36
CA GLY A 45 23.73 -6.21 15.97
C GLY A 45 22.30 -5.72 15.72
N ARG A 46 21.36 -6.04 16.64
CA ARG A 46 19.97 -5.54 16.57
C ARG A 46 19.90 -4.02 16.70
N ALA A 47 20.56 -3.45 17.68
CA ALA A 47 20.59 -2.00 17.88
C ALA A 47 21.19 -1.27 16.64
N LEU A 48 22.27 -1.80 16.07
CA LEU A 48 22.90 -1.26 14.85
C LEU A 48 21.98 -1.35 13.64
N LEU A 49 21.23 -2.44 13.51
CA LEU A 49 20.28 -2.62 12.41
C LEU A 49 19.15 -1.56 12.47
N GLU A 50 18.62 -1.31 13.65
CA GLU A 50 17.59 -0.30 13.88
C GLU A 50 18.13 1.13 13.71
N LEU A 51 19.40 1.38 14.06
CA LEU A 51 20.10 2.65 13.81
C LEU A 51 20.41 2.90 12.32
N GLY A 52 20.12 1.95 11.43
CA GLY A 52 20.42 2.07 10.01
C GLY A 52 21.92 1.91 9.68
N ARG A 53 22.65 1.09 10.47
CA ARG A 53 24.05 0.73 10.30
C ARG A 53 24.18 -0.73 9.87
N PRO A 54 23.69 -1.11 8.67
CA PRO A 54 23.52 -2.51 8.28
C PRO A 54 24.82 -3.31 8.17
N GLU A 55 25.92 -2.70 7.71
CA GLU A 55 27.19 -3.41 7.54
C GLU A 55 27.81 -3.80 8.91
N GLU A 56 27.66 -2.93 9.91
CA GLU A 56 28.13 -3.21 11.27
C GLU A 56 27.24 -4.24 11.97
N ALA A 57 25.93 -4.16 11.74
CA ALA A 57 24.97 -5.15 12.22
C ALA A 57 25.29 -6.55 11.65
N GLU A 58 25.56 -6.68 10.35
CA GLU A 58 25.94 -7.93 9.72
C GLU A 58 27.19 -8.52 10.36
N ALA A 59 28.21 -7.70 10.58
CA ALA A 59 29.45 -8.14 11.23
C ALA A 59 29.19 -8.68 12.64
N SER A 60 28.37 -8.00 13.45
CA SER A 60 28.00 -8.45 14.79
C SER A 60 27.23 -9.78 14.77
N PHE A 61 26.24 -9.93 13.86
CA PHE A 61 25.50 -11.18 13.76
C PHE A 61 26.37 -12.37 13.31
N LEU A 62 27.31 -12.14 12.39
CA LEU A 62 28.26 -13.17 11.94
C LEU A 62 29.22 -13.56 13.08
N GLU A 63 29.73 -12.59 13.84
CA GLU A 63 30.58 -12.83 15.03
C GLU A 63 29.84 -13.64 16.09
N ALA A 64 28.57 -13.29 16.38
CA ALA A 64 27.75 -14.07 17.30
C ALA A 64 27.58 -15.54 16.84
N LEU A 65 27.42 -15.78 15.53
CA LEU A 65 27.34 -17.12 14.94
C LEU A 65 28.68 -17.86 14.87
N GLU A 66 29.80 -17.18 14.89
CA GLU A 66 31.11 -17.81 15.05
C GLU A 66 31.28 -18.37 16.46
N LEU A 67 30.74 -17.68 17.46
CA LEU A 67 30.75 -18.12 18.87
C LEU A 67 29.71 -19.21 19.15
N ASP A 68 28.48 -19.04 18.66
CA ASP A 68 27.43 -20.07 18.72
C ASP A 68 26.74 -20.27 17.34
N PRO A 69 27.20 -21.25 16.56
CA PRO A 69 26.64 -21.54 15.23
C PRO A 69 25.18 -22.02 15.24
N ASN A 70 24.64 -22.42 16.39
CA ASN A 70 23.28 -22.94 16.53
C ASN A 70 22.29 -21.90 17.05
N TRP A 71 22.75 -20.71 17.36
CA TRP A 71 21.88 -19.67 17.88
C TRP A 71 20.97 -19.08 16.80
N VAL A 72 19.67 -18.95 17.11
CA VAL A 72 18.63 -18.56 16.15
C VAL A 72 18.57 -17.05 15.96
N ALA A 73 18.67 -16.24 17.03
CA ALA A 73 18.44 -14.79 16.95
C ALA A 73 19.34 -14.05 15.95
N PRO A 74 20.68 -14.30 15.87
CA PRO A 74 21.51 -13.67 14.84
C PRO A 74 21.11 -14.06 13.42
N ARG A 75 20.55 -15.28 13.20
CA ARG A 75 20.04 -15.70 11.88
C ARG A 75 18.80 -14.94 11.47
N MET A 76 17.93 -14.59 12.43
CA MET A 76 16.79 -13.70 12.20
C MET A 76 17.26 -12.31 11.77
N GLY A 77 18.28 -11.75 12.46
CA GLY A 77 18.90 -10.47 12.09
C GLY A 77 19.49 -10.48 10.68
N LEU A 78 20.24 -11.55 10.32
CA LEU A 78 20.80 -11.71 8.97
C LEU A 78 19.71 -11.88 7.90
N ALA A 79 18.60 -12.53 8.23
CA ALA A 79 17.47 -12.64 7.31
C ALA A 79 16.81 -11.26 7.08
N ALA A 80 16.61 -10.48 8.12
CA ALA A 80 16.07 -9.12 8.01
C ALA A 80 16.99 -8.21 7.17
N LEU A 81 18.31 -8.28 7.38
CA LEU A 81 19.31 -7.57 6.57
C LEU A 81 19.26 -7.98 5.10
N ALA A 82 19.21 -9.28 4.82
CA ALA A 82 19.14 -9.81 3.47
C ALA A 82 17.89 -9.32 2.73
N MET A 83 16.75 -9.20 3.42
CA MET A 83 15.54 -8.63 2.81
C MET A 83 15.68 -7.14 2.51
N ARG A 84 16.26 -6.34 3.42
CA ARG A 84 16.54 -4.91 3.17
C ARG A 84 17.47 -4.69 1.98
N ASN A 85 18.36 -5.65 1.72
CA ASN A 85 19.31 -5.62 0.60
C ASN A 85 18.77 -6.24 -0.69
N ASP A 86 17.47 -6.58 -0.74
CA ASP A 86 16.82 -7.27 -1.87
C ASP A 86 17.49 -8.63 -2.21
N GLU A 87 17.88 -9.39 -1.17
CA GLU A 87 18.50 -10.71 -1.25
C GLU A 87 17.59 -11.80 -0.67
N PRO A 88 16.37 -12.02 -1.20
CA PRO A 88 15.36 -12.85 -0.55
C PRO A 88 15.78 -14.33 -0.38
N PHE A 89 16.59 -14.84 -1.29
CA PHE A 89 17.09 -16.22 -1.16
C PHE A 89 18.04 -16.40 0.02
N LYS A 90 18.86 -15.38 0.36
CA LYS A 90 19.69 -15.41 1.56
C LYS A 90 18.82 -15.34 2.82
N ALA A 91 17.80 -14.49 2.83
CA ALA A 91 16.86 -14.39 3.94
C ALA A 91 16.18 -15.74 4.21
N ILE A 92 15.60 -16.36 3.19
CA ILE A 92 14.99 -17.70 3.28
C ILE A 92 15.99 -18.73 3.81
N HIS A 93 17.22 -18.74 3.30
CA HIS A 93 18.26 -19.69 3.77
C HIS A 93 18.52 -19.55 5.28
N HIS A 94 18.65 -18.31 5.79
CA HIS A 94 18.84 -18.09 7.23
C HIS A 94 17.63 -18.54 8.05
N LEU A 95 16.41 -18.28 7.58
CA LEU A 95 15.17 -18.66 8.24
C LEU A 95 14.90 -20.18 8.22
N GLU A 96 15.17 -20.85 7.10
CA GLU A 96 15.11 -22.32 7.05
C GLU A 96 16.07 -22.95 8.05
N ARG A 97 17.27 -22.36 8.19
CA ARG A 97 18.23 -22.82 9.19
C ARG A 97 17.73 -22.53 10.60
N ALA A 98 17.16 -21.35 10.85
CA ALA A 98 16.58 -20.97 12.14
C ALA A 98 15.48 -21.93 12.58
N THR A 99 14.47 -22.19 11.72
CA THR A 99 13.37 -23.13 12.00
C THR A 99 13.82 -24.58 12.15
N SER A 100 15.00 -24.95 11.62
CA SER A 100 15.58 -26.28 11.77
C SER A 100 16.36 -26.43 13.06
N LEU A 101 16.99 -25.35 13.54
CA LEU A 101 17.78 -25.34 14.79
C LEU A 101 16.88 -25.26 16.01
N ASP A 102 15.86 -24.42 15.96
CA ASP A 102 14.86 -24.29 17.01
C ASP A 102 13.45 -24.42 16.42
N PRO A 103 12.85 -25.62 16.48
CA PRO A 103 11.48 -25.83 16.04
C PRO A 103 10.41 -25.19 16.96
N GLU A 104 10.80 -24.68 18.14
CA GLU A 104 9.92 -24.02 19.11
C GLU A 104 10.01 -22.48 19.03
N TYR A 105 10.68 -21.91 18.00
CA TYR A 105 10.83 -20.49 17.81
C TYR A 105 9.80 -19.95 16.79
N PRO A 106 8.64 -19.42 17.23
CA PRO A 106 7.50 -19.09 16.36
C PRO A 106 7.83 -18.04 15.32
N ASP A 107 8.60 -16.98 15.71
CA ASP A 107 8.90 -15.86 14.81
C ASP A 107 9.67 -16.31 13.55
N ALA A 108 10.52 -17.35 13.67
CA ALA A 108 11.21 -17.89 12.51
C ALA A 108 10.25 -18.53 11.49
N PHE A 109 9.17 -19.16 11.97
CA PHE A 109 8.14 -19.73 11.10
C PHE A 109 7.26 -18.65 10.47
N VAL A 110 6.90 -17.61 11.24
CA VAL A 110 6.14 -16.47 10.73
C VAL A 110 6.92 -15.78 9.62
N GLU A 111 8.19 -15.42 9.88
CA GLU A 111 9.01 -14.73 8.88
C GLU A 111 9.29 -15.61 7.66
N LEU A 112 9.58 -16.89 7.84
CA LEU A 112 9.80 -17.81 6.72
C LEU A 112 8.54 -17.94 5.85
N GLY A 113 7.38 -18.11 6.49
CA GLY A 113 6.10 -18.19 5.78
C GLY A 113 5.80 -16.91 5.01
N ARG A 114 5.99 -15.76 5.64
CA ARG A 114 5.80 -14.44 5.04
C ARG A 114 6.71 -14.23 3.83
N TYR A 115 7.99 -14.59 3.94
CA TYR A 115 8.94 -14.42 2.83
C TYR A 115 8.64 -15.35 1.65
N TYR A 116 8.19 -16.58 1.90
CA TYR A 116 7.69 -17.43 0.83
C TYR A 116 6.46 -16.83 0.14
N GLY A 117 5.56 -16.20 0.92
CA GLY A 117 4.41 -15.45 0.36
C GLY A 117 4.85 -14.31 -0.57
N LEU A 118 5.77 -13.48 -0.11
CA LEU A 118 6.34 -12.35 -0.89
C LEU A 118 7.04 -12.81 -2.18
N MET A 119 7.68 -13.99 -2.15
CA MET A 119 8.32 -14.61 -3.32
C MET A 119 7.33 -15.26 -4.28
N GLY A 120 6.04 -15.23 -4.01
CA GLY A 120 5.03 -15.88 -4.82
C GLY A 120 5.04 -17.42 -4.74
N GLU A 121 5.49 -17.96 -3.60
CA GLU A 121 5.57 -19.38 -3.30
C GLU A 121 4.54 -19.79 -2.21
N PRO A 122 3.23 -19.65 -2.47
CA PRO A 122 2.19 -19.85 -1.45
C PRO A 122 2.15 -21.28 -0.89
N SER A 123 2.57 -22.27 -1.69
CA SER A 123 2.64 -23.65 -1.25
C SER A 123 3.71 -23.87 -0.18
N LEU A 124 4.85 -23.18 -0.29
CA LEU A 124 5.93 -23.25 0.70
C LEU A 124 5.57 -22.46 1.95
N ALA A 125 4.93 -21.31 1.80
CA ALA A 125 4.36 -20.55 2.92
C ALA A 125 3.39 -21.41 3.73
N ARG A 126 2.40 -22.02 3.07
CA ARG A 126 1.45 -22.95 3.69
C ARG A 126 2.15 -24.11 4.42
N ALA A 127 3.09 -24.78 3.76
CA ALA A 127 3.81 -25.91 4.36
C ALA A 127 4.61 -25.47 5.61
N THR A 128 5.14 -24.27 5.64
CA THR A 128 5.85 -23.70 6.78
C THR A 128 4.90 -23.53 7.97
N PHE A 129 3.77 -22.88 7.79
CA PHE A 129 2.77 -22.71 8.84
C PHE A 129 2.16 -24.05 9.29
N GLU A 130 1.86 -24.96 8.37
CA GLU A 130 1.37 -26.30 8.72
C GLU A 130 2.39 -27.13 9.50
N ARG A 131 3.69 -26.90 9.31
CA ARG A 131 4.73 -27.56 10.10
C ARG A 131 4.67 -27.13 11.56
N TRP A 132 4.49 -25.83 11.83
CA TRP A 132 4.30 -25.30 13.18
C TRP A 132 2.97 -25.78 13.78
N THR A 133 1.86 -25.54 13.12
CA THR A 133 0.52 -25.81 13.65
C THR A 133 0.22 -27.30 13.84
N ARG A 134 1.00 -28.19 13.25
CA ARG A 134 0.96 -29.64 13.53
C ARG A 134 1.51 -29.97 14.91
N ALA A 135 2.54 -29.24 15.36
CA ALA A 135 3.11 -29.38 16.70
C ALA A 135 2.29 -28.58 17.73
N HIS A 136 1.77 -27.42 17.32
CA HIS A 136 1.05 -26.45 18.16
C HIS A 136 -0.37 -26.19 17.59
N PRO A 137 -1.29 -27.17 17.64
CA PRO A 137 -2.62 -27.05 17.00
C PRO A 137 -3.54 -26.03 17.67
N GLU A 138 -3.20 -25.56 18.85
CA GLU A 138 -3.93 -24.54 19.63
C GLU A 138 -3.42 -23.10 19.40
N ASP A 139 -2.38 -22.90 18.61
CA ASP A 139 -1.77 -21.61 18.37
C ASP A 139 -2.60 -20.76 17.38
N ALA A 140 -3.52 -19.96 17.92
CA ALA A 140 -4.40 -19.11 17.12
C ALA A 140 -3.61 -18.00 16.38
N ASP A 141 -2.55 -17.47 16.99
CA ASP A 141 -1.76 -16.37 16.40
C ASP A 141 -1.02 -16.87 15.15
N MET A 142 -0.50 -18.09 15.19
CA MET A 142 0.11 -18.68 14.00
C MET A 142 -0.90 -18.90 12.86
N PHE A 143 -2.12 -19.30 13.16
CA PHE A 143 -3.16 -19.38 12.14
C PHE A 143 -3.56 -18.00 11.60
N ILE A 144 -3.58 -16.96 12.44
CA ILE A 144 -3.82 -15.58 12.01
C ILE A 144 -2.70 -15.14 11.06
N ASN A 145 -1.42 -15.34 11.43
CA ASN A 145 -0.28 -14.98 10.58
C ASN A 145 -0.28 -15.74 9.24
N ALA A 146 -0.64 -17.02 9.25
CA ALA A 146 -0.80 -17.80 8.02
C ALA A 146 -1.92 -17.24 7.12
N GLY A 147 -3.03 -16.87 7.74
CA GLY A 147 -4.16 -16.23 7.05
C GLY A 147 -3.80 -14.87 6.45
N LEU A 148 -3.08 -14.03 7.19
CA LEU A 148 -2.60 -12.74 6.70
C LEU A 148 -1.63 -12.91 5.52
N THR A 149 -0.67 -13.85 5.63
CA THR A 149 0.25 -14.15 4.53
C THR A 149 -0.48 -14.60 3.27
N ALA A 150 -1.51 -15.43 3.40
CA ALA A 150 -2.34 -15.87 2.29
C ALA A 150 -3.16 -14.70 1.72
N PHE A 151 -3.68 -13.83 2.58
CA PHE A 151 -4.43 -12.63 2.19
C PHE A 151 -3.57 -11.67 1.36
N ASP A 152 -2.34 -11.40 1.80
CA ASP A 152 -1.37 -10.54 1.11
C ASP A 152 -0.95 -11.13 -0.26
N ALA A 153 -0.93 -12.47 -0.37
CA ALA A 153 -0.72 -13.18 -1.63
C ALA A 153 -2.00 -13.24 -2.50
N ALA A 154 -3.08 -12.57 -2.10
CA ALA A 154 -4.41 -12.58 -2.74
C ALA A 154 -5.05 -13.98 -2.86
N ASP A 155 -4.59 -14.95 -2.07
CA ASP A 155 -5.25 -16.25 -1.93
C ASP A 155 -6.28 -16.19 -0.78
N TYR A 156 -7.40 -15.52 -1.06
CA TYR A 156 -8.42 -15.24 -0.05
C TYR A 156 -9.15 -16.50 0.44
N GLU A 157 -9.24 -17.54 -0.39
CA GLU A 157 -9.79 -18.84 0.01
C GLU A 157 -8.88 -19.51 1.04
N MET A 158 -7.58 -19.56 0.80
CA MET A 158 -6.62 -20.11 1.76
C MET A 158 -6.57 -19.25 3.04
N ALA A 159 -6.64 -17.92 2.91
CA ALA A 159 -6.72 -17.03 4.05
C ALA A 159 -7.91 -17.37 4.96
N MET A 160 -9.09 -17.58 4.37
CA MET A 160 -10.29 -17.98 5.12
C MET A 160 -10.13 -19.33 5.83
N GLU A 161 -9.49 -20.33 5.21
CA GLU A 161 -9.21 -21.63 5.85
C GLU A 161 -8.40 -21.43 7.14
N PHE A 162 -7.36 -20.60 7.10
CA PHE A 162 -6.54 -20.33 8.27
C PHE A 162 -7.29 -19.49 9.32
N PHE A 163 -8.05 -18.48 8.92
CA PHE A 163 -8.85 -17.70 9.88
C PHE A 163 -9.99 -18.53 10.52
N ASP A 164 -10.58 -19.49 9.81
CA ASP A 164 -11.52 -20.46 10.40
C ASP A 164 -10.84 -21.29 11.49
N ARG A 165 -9.61 -21.76 11.26
CA ARG A 165 -8.81 -22.48 12.25
C ARG A 165 -8.45 -21.57 13.44
N ALA A 166 -8.05 -20.33 13.18
CA ALA A 166 -7.81 -19.34 14.22
C ALA A 166 -9.04 -19.14 15.12
N LEU A 167 -10.24 -19.05 14.53
CA LEU A 167 -11.49 -18.92 15.28
C LEU A 167 -11.83 -20.13 16.14
N GLU A 168 -11.43 -21.35 15.71
CA GLU A 168 -11.61 -22.58 16.47
C GLU A 168 -10.70 -22.64 17.68
N THR A 169 -9.48 -22.08 17.59
CA THR A 169 -8.40 -22.19 18.59
C THR A 169 -8.24 -20.96 19.48
N ALA A 170 -8.75 -19.80 19.04
CA ALA A 170 -8.63 -18.52 19.78
C ALA A 170 -9.16 -18.61 21.22
N GLN A 171 -8.32 -18.16 22.16
CA GLN A 171 -8.59 -18.27 23.60
C GLN A 171 -9.38 -17.09 24.14
N ASP A 172 -9.21 -15.90 23.59
CA ASP A 172 -9.83 -14.67 24.04
C ASP A 172 -10.67 -13.96 22.99
N GLY A 173 -11.29 -12.84 23.39
CA GLY A 173 -12.16 -12.06 22.52
C GLY A 173 -11.41 -11.26 21.47
N GLU A 174 -10.19 -10.82 21.77
CA GLU A 174 -9.36 -10.03 20.86
C GLU A 174 -8.91 -10.87 19.66
N GLN A 175 -8.31 -12.04 19.92
CA GLN A 175 -7.95 -12.99 18.85
C GLN A 175 -9.17 -13.37 17.99
N LYS A 176 -10.33 -13.62 18.62
CA LYS A 176 -11.57 -13.95 17.89
C LYS A 176 -12.07 -12.81 17.02
N ASN A 177 -12.01 -11.58 17.52
CA ASN A 177 -12.44 -10.41 16.77
C ASN A 177 -11.47 -10.10 15.64
N GLY A 178 -10.16 -10.18 15.88
CA GLY A 178 -9.11 -10.04 14.85
C GLY A 178 -9.29 -11.06 13.72
N ALA A 179 -9.31 -12.36 14.06
CA ALA A 179 -9.49 -13.43 13.08
C ALA A 179 -10.80 -13.29 12.28
N ARG A 180 -11.89 -12.87 12.95
CA ARG A 180 -13.19 -12.65 12.31
C ARG A 180 -13.17 -11.44 11.37
N THR A 181 -12.48 -10.35 11.75
CA THR A 181 -12.31 -9.16 10.91
C THR A 181 -11.53 -9.51 9.66
N PHE A 182 -10.40 -10.22 9.77
CA PHE A 182 -9.59 -10.62 8.60
C PHE A 182 -10.30 -11.64 7.70
N ARG A 183 -11.08 -12.55 8.30
CA ARG A 183 -11.95 -13.44 7.53
C ARG A 183 -13.00 -12.66 6.74
N ALA A 184 -13.61 -11.65 7.36
CA ALA A 184 -14.56 -10.77 6.70
C ALA A 184 -13.91 -9.95 5.58
N ASN A 185 -12.66 -9.47 5.77
CA ASN A 185 -11.88 -8.83 4.71
C ASN A 185 -11.69 -9.78 3.52
N SER A 186 -11.37 -11.05 3.77
CA SER A 186 -11.22 -12.06 2.71
C SER A 186 -12.52 -12.30 1.95
N LEU A 187 -13.67 -12.36 2.65
CA LEU A 187 -15.00 -12.45 2.05
C LEU A 187 -15.35 -11.23 1.20
N ASP A 188 -15.00 -10.02 1.66
CA ASP A 188 -15.18 -8.77 0.91
C ASP A 188 -14.40 -8.77 -0.39
N MET A 189 -13.12 -9.19 -0.34
CA MET A 189 -12.25 -9.30 -1.52
C MET A 189 -12.75 -10.34 -2.52
N LEU A 190 -13.42 -11.40 -2.07
CA LEU A 190 -14.09 -12.39 -2.92
C LEU A 190 -15.46 -11.91 -3.45
N GLY A 191 -15.91 -10.69 -3.10
CA GLY A 191 -17.22 -10.18 -3.46
C GLY A 191 -18.38 -10.84 -2.72
N ARG A 192 -18.11 -11.61 -1.66
CA ARG A 192 -19.11 -12.27 -0.80
C ARG A 192 -19.65 -11.30 0.25
N TYR A 193 -20.09 -10.11 -0.20
CA TYR A 193 -20.46 -8.98 0.64
C TYR A 193 -21.49 -9.30 1.74
N PRO A 194 -22.58 -10.08 1.51
CA PRO A 194 -23.53 -10.37 2.57
C PRO A 194 -22.91 -11.14 3.75
N GLU A 195 -21.94 -12.02 3.46
CA GLU A 195 -21.25 -12.81 4.48
C GLU A 195 -20.22 -11.95 5.21
N ALA A 196 -19.45 -11.12 4.49
CA ALA A 196 -18.54 -10.16 5.09
C ALA A 196 -19.25 -9.21 6.06
N ILE A 197 -20.36 -8.62 5.64
CA ILE A 197 -21.20 -7.73 6.46
C ILE A 197 -21.61 -8.44 7.75
N ALA A 198 -22.09 -9.69 7.66
CA ALA A 198 -22.53 -10.43 8.84
C ALA A 198 -21.38 -10.70 9.83
N GLU A 199 -20.16 -10.93 9.34
CA GLU A 199 -18.98 -11.11 10.21
C GLU A 199 -18.57 -9.79 10.88
N TYR A 200 -18.52 -8.67 10.15
CA TYR A 200 -18.23 -7.36 10.75
C TYR A 200 -19.28 -6.99 11.81
N GLU A 201 -20.58 -7.20 11.56
CA GLU A 201 -21.63 -6.95 12.54
C GLU A 201 -21.49 -7.80 13.80
N ARG A 202 -21.00 -9.04 13.69
CA ARG A 202 -20.69 -9.89 14.84
C ARG A 202 -19.54 -9.32 15.67
N VAL A 203 -18.46 -8.82 15.01
CA VAL A 203 -17.35 -8.15 15.70
C VAL A 203 -17.86 -6.92 16.43
N ILE A 204 -18.57 -6.04 15.75
CA ILE A 204 -19.15 -4.81 16.32
C ILE A 204 -20.09 -5.11 17.51
N THR A 205 -20.82 -6.23 17.46
CA THR A 205 -21.69 -6.64 18.56
C THR A 205 -20.89 -7.10 19.79
N SER A 206 -19.75 -7.77 19.60
CA SER A 206 -18.89 -8.26 20.69
C SER A 206 -17.92 -7.20 21.22
N ALA A 207 -17.47 -6.29 20.35
CA ALA A 207 -16.54 -5.20 20.64
C ALA A 207 -16.99 -3.95 19.88
N PRO A 208 -17.87 -3.13 20.44
CA PRO A 208 -18.40 -1.94 19.75
C PRO A 208 -17.32 -0.90 19.42
N ASP A 209 -16.22 -0.91 20.14
CA ASP A 209 -15.04 -0.03 19.96
C ASP A 209 -13.98 -0.60 19.00
N TRP A 210 -14.29 -1.68 18.28
CA TRP A 210 -13.40 -2.26 17.27
C TRP A 210 -13.49 -1.45 15.97
N TRP A 211 -12.65 -0.41 15.85
CA TRP A 211 -12.75 0.58 14.78
C TRP A 211 -12.57 -0.02 13.39
N GLU A 212 -11.69 -1.04 13.22
CA GLU A 212 -11.45 -1.70 11.93
C GLU A 212 -12.73 -2.35 11.37
N ALA A 213 -13.54 -2.95 12.24
CA ALA A 213 -14.79 -3.57 11.78
C ALA A 213 -15.79 -2.52 11.30
N HIS A 214 -15.84 -1.35 11.92
CA HIS A 214 -16.71 -0.25 11.48
C HIS A 214 -16.25 0.34 10.15
N ALA A 215 -14.94 0.62 10.01
CA ALA A 215 -14.36 1.14 8.78
C ALA A 215 -14.56 0.17 7.62
N ASN A 216 -14.21 -1.10 7.81
CA ASN A 216 -14.32 -2.14 6.78
C ASN A 216 -15.78 -2.47 6.43
N LEU A 217 -16.72 -2.39 7.39
CA LEU A 217 -18.15 -2.49 7.12
C LEU A 217 -18.63 -1.38 6.19
N GLY A 218 -18.16 -0.15 6.42
CA GLY A 218 -18.45 1.00 5.55
C GLY A 218 -17.92 0.78 4.14
N ILE A 219 -16.66 0.38 4.01
CA ILE A 219 -16.02 0.07 2.72
C ILE A 219 -16.76 -1.05 1.99
N CYS A 220 -17.09 -2.14 2.70
CA CYS A 220 -17.82 -3.29 2.14
C CYS A 220 -19.21 -2.88 1.61
N HIS A 221 -19.95 -2.04 2.34
CA HIS A 221 -21.21 -1.50 1.84
C HIS A 221 -21.03 -0.64 0.58
N ALA A 222 -19.99 0.21 0.54
CA ALA A 222 -19.71 1.03 -0.62
C ALA A 222 -19.37 0.16 -1.86
N ARG A 223 -18.52 -0.85 -1.71
CA ARG A 223 -18.19 -1.82 -2.77
C ARG A 223 -19.39 -2.63 -3.25
N ASN A 224 -20.32 -2.93 -2.35
CA ASN A 224 -21.59 -3.59 -2.66
C ASN A 224 -22.62 -2.64 -3.32
N GLY A 225 -22.25 -1.42 -3.67
CA GLY A 225 -23.13 -0.44 -4.30
C GLY A 225 -24.20 0.13 -3.39
N ARG A 226 -23.96 0.18 -2.08
CA ARG A 226 -24.88 0.66 -1.04
C ARG A 226 -24.28 1.86 -0.29
N PRO A 227 -24.17 3.03 -0.95
CA PRO A 227 -23.47 4.18 -0.38
C PRO A 227 -24.16 4.76 0.87
N GLU A 228 -25.50 4.67 0.98
CA GLU A 228 -26.20 5.17 2.17
C GLU A 228 -25.98 4.28 3.39
N GLU A 229 -25.87 2.97 3.19
CA GLU A 229 -25.50 2.02 4.24
C GLU A 229 -24.03 2.21 4.67
N ALA A 230 -23.14 2.47 3.73
CA ALA A 230 -21.74 2.78 4.00
C ALA A 230 -21.62 4.02 4.90
N GLU A 231 -22.29 5.12 4.54
CA GLU A 231 -22.29 6.34 5.34
C GLU A 231 -22.82 6.09 6.76
N ARG A 232 -23.93 5.32 6.90
CA ARG A 232 -24.49 4.98 8.21
C ARG A 232 -23.53 4.15 9.07
N ALA A 233 -22.86 3.17 8.47
CA ALA A 233 -21.90 2.34 9.18
C ALA A 233 -20.70 3.17 9.68
N LEU A 234 -20.14 4.03 8.84
CA LEU A 234 -19.02 4.92 9.20
C LEU A 234 -19.42 5.93 10.27
N ARG A 235 -20.59 6.54 10.17
CA ARG A 235 -21.08 7.48 11.20
C ARG A 235 -21.29 6.79 12.55
N ARG A 236 -21.86 5.59 12.55
CA ARG A 236 -21.97 4.78 13.77
C ARG A 236 -20.58 4.46 14.33
N GLY A 237 -19.64 4.07 13.49
CA GLY A 237 -18.26 3.83 13.91
C GLY A 237 -17.63 5.06 14.56
N LEU A 238 -17.89 6.24 14.04
CA LEU A 238 -17.39 7.49 14.60
C LEU A 238 -18.04 7.82 15.97
N GLU A 239 -19.28 7.42 16.20
CA GLU A 239 -19.94 7.55 17.51
C GLU A 239 -19.32 6.61 18.56
N GLU A 240 -19.01 5.38 18.19
CA GLU A 240 -18.43 4.35 19.09
C GLU A 240 -16.92 4.55 19.29
N CYS A 241 -16.19 5.01 18.25
CA CYS A 241 -14.74 5.23 18.24
C CYS A 241 -14.39 6.70 17.92
N PRO A 242 -14.77 7.66 18.77
CA PRO A 242 -14.65 9.09 18.46
C PRO A 242 -13.20 9.59 18.38
N ALA A 243 -12.22 8.80 18.76
CA ALA A 243 -10.79 9.13 18.67
C ALA A 243 -10.12 8.52 17.42
N SER A 244 -10.80 7.66 16.63
CA SER A 244 -10.19 7.03 15.46
C SER A 244 -10.00 8.03 14.31
N PRO A 245 -8.77 8.28 13.84
CA PRO A 245 -8.51 9.05 12.62
C PRO A 245 -8.93 8.27 11.37
N GLU A 246 -8.83 6.93 11.38
CA GLU A 246 -9.12 6.07 10.23
C GLU A 246 -10.61 6.13 9.85
N ILE A 247 -11.52 6.08 10.82
CA ILE A 247 -12.97 6.19 10.53
C ILE A 247 -13.31 7.57 9.99
N ARG A 248 -12.66 8.64 10.49
CA ARG A 248 -12.84 10.00 9.95
C ARG A 248 -12.39 10.07 8.50
N ASP A 249 -11.23 9.52 8.23
CA ASP A 249 -10.65 9.47 6.89
C ASP A 249 -11.56 8.72 5.92
N GLU A 250 -12.02 7.52 6.30
CA GLU A 250 -12.95 6.74 5.49
C GLU A 250 -14.28 7.45 5.25
N LEU A 251 -14.82 8.15 6.26
CA LEU A 251 -16.05 8.92 6.08
C LEU A 251 -15.81 10.12 5.17
N ALA A 252 -14.67 10.81 5.30
CA ALA A 252 -14.28 11.92 4.41
C ALA A 252 -14.13 11.44 2.96
N ALA A 253 -13.42 10.34 2.74
CA ALA A 253 -13.25 9.72 1.43
C ALA A 253 -14.59 9.27 0.83
N HIS A 254 -15.46 8.67 1.65
CA HIS A 254 -16.79 8.27 1.21
C HIS A 254 -17.64 9.46 0.76
N LEU A 255 -17.67 10.55 1.56
CA LEU A 255 -18.41 11.78 1.21
C LEU A 255 -17.84 12.43 -0.05
N LEU A 256 -16.52 12.43 -0.22
CA LEU A 256 -15.84 12.89 -1.42
C LEU A 256 -16.26 12.08 -2.65
N ALA A 257 -16.23 10.76 -2.58
CA ALA A 257 -16.61 9.87 -3.67
C ALA A 257 -18.08 10.05 -4.12
N GLN A 258 -18.95 10.42 -3.17
CA GLN A 258 -20.36 10.75 -3.47
C GLN A 258 -20.56 12.22 -3.90
N ASN A 259 -19.49 13.02 -3.93
CA ASN A 259 -19.53 14.46 -4.15
C ASN A 259 -20.58 15.16 -3.24
N LYS A 260 -20.63 14.72 -1.97
CA LYS A 260 -21.66 15.10 -1.00
C LYS A 260 -21.03 15.71 0.24
N ASN A 261 -21.59 16.79 0.72
CA ASN A 261 -21.14 17.45 1.97
C ASN A 261 -19.63 17.68 2.03
N LEU A 262 -19.01 18.18 0.96
CA LEU A 262 -17.54 18.35 0.86
C LEU A 262 -16.93 19.20 1.99
N LYS A 263 -17.72 20.13 2.60
CA LYS A 263 -17.27 20.89 3.77
C LYS A 263 -17.14 20.02 5.03
N GLU A 264 -18.04 19.05 5.21
CA GLU A 264 -17.98 18.07 6.28
C GLU A 264 -16.80 17.12 6.03
N ALA A 265 -16.63 16.66 4.78
CA ALA A 265 -15.48 15.86 4.39
C ALA A 265 -14.15 16.55 4.70
N LEU A 266 -14.06 17.88 4.45
CA LEU A 266 -12.87 18.67 4.79
C LEU A 266 -12.61 18.69 6.30
N SER A 267 -13.63 18.93 7.12
CA SER A 267 -13.47 18.93 8.58
C SER A 267 -12.97 17.57 9.09
N LEU A 268 -13.59 16.50 8.59
CA LEU A 268 -13.20 15.12 8.96
C LEU A 268 -11.77 14.79 8.54
N ALA A 269 -11.36 15.16 7.33
CA ALA A 269 -10.00 14.95 6.84
C ALA A 269 -8.97 15.77 7.64
N GLU A 270 -9.28 17.02 7.99
CA GLU A 270 -8.43 17.85 8.84
C GLU A 270 -8.30 17.28 10.26
N GLU A 271 -9.39 16.76 10.83
CA GLU A 271 -9.37 16.07 12.12
C GLU A 271 -8.59 14.76 12.06
N ALA A 272 -8.70 13.98 10.97
CA ALA A 272 -7.95 12.75 10.78
C ALA A 272 -6.44 13.04 10.76
N VAL A 273 -5.99 14.02 9.99
CA VAL A 273 -4.57 14.46 9.96
C VAL A 273 -4.11 14.97 11.33
N ALA A 274 -4.95 15.69 12.07
CA ALA A 274 -4.58 16.22 13.38
C ALA A 274 -4.40 15.11 14.44
N LEU A 275 -5.11 13.99 14.30
CA LEU A 275 -5.04 12.83 15.20
C LEU A 275 -3.95 11.84 14.80
N GLY A 276 -3.74 11.62 13.51
CA GLY A 276 -2.72 10.72 12.94
C GLY A 276 -1.73 11.51 12.06
N GLN A 277 -0.84 12.29 12.71
CA GLN A 277 -0.02 13.32 12.04
C GLN A 277 0.94 12.78 10.97
N ASP A 278 1.40 11.52 11.11
CA ASP A 278 2.41 10.93 10.24
C ASP A 278 1.80 9.92 9.24
N GLU A 279 0.47 9.87 9.16
CA GLU A 279 -0.21 8.95 8.25
C GLU A 279 -0.43 9.58 6.87
N ILE A 280 0.39 9.15 5.91
CA ILE A 280 0.36 9.59 4.51
C ILE A 280 -1.06 9.51 3.91
N ARG A 281 -1.79 8.46 4.24
CA ARG A 281 -3.16 8.24 3.76
C ARG A 281 -4.09 9.40 4.08
N HIS A 282 -4.06 9.92 5.31
CA HIS A 282 -4.92 11.03 5.73
C HIS A 282 -4.58 12.32 4.99
N LEU A 283 -3.29 12.53 4.67
CA LEU A 283 -2.84 13.66 3.87
C LEU A 283 -3.34 13.57 2.42
N TYR A 284 -3.42 12.36 1.84
CA TYR A 284 -4.02 12.16 0.53
C TYR A 284 -5.49 12.52 0.52
N THR A 285 -6.29 11.98 1.44
CA THR A 285 -7.72 12.30 1.54
C THR A 285 -7.94 13.81 1.72
N LEU A 286 -7.14 14.48 2.57
CA LEU A 286 -7.19 15.91 2.74
C LEU A 286 -6.88 16.67 1.44
N GLY A 287 -5.85 16.25 0.71
CA GLY A 287 -5.45 16.83 -0.57
C GLY A 287 -6.56 16.73 -1.62
N GLU A 288 -7.16 15.56 -1.75
CA GLU A 288 -8.26 15.29 -2.69
C GLU A 288 -9.53 16.08 -2.35
N VAL A 289 -9.92 16.14 -1.07
CA VAL A 289 -11.08 16.91 -0.63
C VAL A 289 -10.88 18.40 -0.88
N ARG A 290 -9.69 18.96 -0.62
CA ARG A 290 -9.37 20.35 -0.90
C ARG A 290 -9.42 20.64 -2.40
N LEU A 291 -8.88 19.73 -3.22
CA LEU A 291 -8.95 19.86 -4.68
C LEU A 291 -10.40 19.85 -5.17
N ALA A 292 -11.26 18.99 -4.64
CA ALA A 292 -12.69 18.94 -4.98
C ALA A 292 -13.45 20.20 -4.58
N LEU A 293 -12.96 20.92 -3.56
CA LEU A 293 -13.48 22.24 -3.15
C LEU A 293 -12.89 23.39 -3.96
N GLY A 294 -11.93 23.14 -4.86
CA GLY A 294 -11.20 24.14 -5.63
C GLY A 294 -10.08 24.85 -4.87
N ASP A 295 -9.70 24.33 -3.70
CA ASP A 295 -8.54 24.82 -2.92
C ASP A 295 -7.26 24.13 -3.39
N GLU A 296 -6.78 24.51 -4.58
CA GLU A 296 -5.57 23.93 -5.18
C GLU A 296 -4.31 24.17 -4.33
N GLU A 297 -4.20 25.32 -3.68
CA GLU A 297 -3.05 25.63 -2.81
C GLU A 297 -3.05 24.78 -1.55
N GLY A 298 -4.23 24.60 -0.93
CA GLY A 298 -4.41 23.74 0.22
C GLY A 298 -4.13 22.26 -0.12
N SER A 299 -4.58 21.81 -1.30
CA SER A 299 -4.28 20.46 -1.82
C SER A 299 -2.77 20.26 -2.00
N ALA A 300 -2.09 21.20 -2.67
CA ALA A 300 -0.63 21.12 -2.86
C ALA A 300 0.14 21.13 -1.54
N LYS A 301 -0.36 21.81 -0.49
CA LYS A 301 0.24 21.73 0.85
C LYS A 301 0.14 20.35 1.45
N ALA A 302 -1.00 19.68 1.31
CA ALA A 302 -1.17 18.31 1.79
C ALA A 302 -0.20 17.35 1.11
N TYR A 303 -0.07 17.43 -0.23
CA TYR A 303 0.88 16.57 -0.96
C TYR A 303 2.36 16.91 -0.67
N ARG A 304 2.71 18.17 -0.37
CA ARG A 304 4.05 18.49 0.13
C ARG A 304 4.31 17.82 1.48
N SER A 305 3.33 17.81 2.38
CA SER A 305 3.49 17.08 3.65
C SER A 305 3.66 15.58 3.44
N VAL A 306 3.07 14.98 2.40
CA VAL A 306 3.40 13.60 2.00
C VAL A 306 4.88 13.49 1.61
N LEU A 307 5.39 14.40 0.78
CA LEU A 307 6.80 14.40 0.35
C LEU A 307 7.78 14.75 1.48
N ASP A 308 7.32 15.41 2.54
CA ASP A 308 8.13 15.63 3.74
C ASP A 308 8.29 14.33 4.54
N LEU A 309 7.31 13.40 4.49
CA LEU A 309 7.34 12.09 5.12
C LEU A 309 8.00 11.03 4.23
N ASP A 310 7.66 11.02 2.96
CA ASP A 310 8.22 10.14 1.93
C ASP A 310 8.62 10.97 0.70
N PRO A 311 9.91 11.39 0.62
CA PRO A 311 10.41 12.20 -0.48
C PRO A 311 10.39 11.51 -1.85
N GLU A 312 10.14 10.21 -1.91
CA GLU A 312 10.12 9.43 -3.15
C GLU A 312 8.70 8.99 -3.55
N ASP A 313 7.66 9.41 -2.81
CA ASP A 313 6.28 9.01 -3.10
C ASP A 313 5.83 9.40 -4.52
N PRO A 314 5.57 8.42 -5.40
CA PRO A 314 5.32 8.67 -6.82
C PRO A 314 3.98 9.39 -7.06
N ASN A 315 2.98 9.16 -6.21
CA ASN A 315 1.67 9.75 -6.38
C ASN A 315 1.65 11.21 -5.90
N ALA A 316 2.35 11.54 -4.81
CA ALA A 316 2.51 12.91 -4.36
C ALA A 316 3.29 13.74 -5.39
N HIS A 317 4.34 13.18 -5.97
CA HIS A 317 5.03 13.81 -7.09
C HIS A 317 4.11 14.03 -8.29
N LEU A 318 3.28 13.05 -8.67
CA LEU A 318 2.30 13.20 -9.75
C LEU A 318 1.31 14.35 -9.47
N GLU A 319 0.73 14.41 -8.28
CA GLU A 319 -0.22 15.47 -7.91
C GLU A 319 0.44 16.86 -7.86
N MET A 320 1.68 16.95 -7.38
CA MET A 320 2.46 18.19 -7.42
C MET A 320 2.80 18.60 -8.85
N GLY A 321 3.14 17.66 -9.73
CA GLY A 321 3.32 17.92 -11.16
C GLY A 321 2.06 18.50 -11.80
N LEU A 322 0.90 17.92 -11.54
CA LEU A 322 -0.40 18.41 -12.00
C LEU A 322 -0.73 19.82 -11.44
N TYR A 323 -0.37 20.07 -10.18
CA TYR A 323 -0.53 21.40 -9.59
C TYR A 323 0.29 22.46 -10.34
N HIS A 324 1.59 22.18 -10.60
CA HIS A 324 2.48 23.10 -11.34
C HIS A 324 2.07 23.25 -12.82
N GLU A 325 1.59 22.15 -13.47
CA GLU A 325 1.04 22.22 -14.83
C GLU A 325 -0.13 23.20 -14.94
N ARG A 326 -1.12 23.12 -14.03
CA ARG A 326 -2.27 24.05 -14.00
C ARG A 326 -1.86 25.52 -13.82
N ARG A 327 -0.72 25.78 -13.19
CA ARG A 327 -0.16 27.12 -12.99
C ARG A 327 0.72 27.58 -14.16
N GLY A 328 0.99 26.71 -15.14
CA GLY A 328 1.90 26.98 -16.26
C GLY A 328 3.37 27.00 -15.85
N GLU A 329 3.73 26.39 -14.73
CA GLU A 329 5.10 26.28 -14.20
C GLU A 329 5.74 25.00 -14.78
N VAL A 330 6.01 25.02 -16.11
CA VAL A 330 6.34 23.83 -16.91
C VAL A 330 7.55 23.07 -16.36
N GLU A 331 8.62 23.79 -16.03
CA GLU A 331 9.87 23.17 -15.55
C GLU A 331 9.66 22.41 -14.23
N ARG A 332 8.90 23.01 -13.31
CA ARG A 332 8.56 22.34 -12.04
C ARG A 332 7.64 21.15 -12.22
N ALA A 333 6.67 21.27 -13.12
CA ALA A 333 5.80 20.14 -13.44
C ALA A 333 6.58 18.98 -14.01
N GLU A 334 7.54 19.25 -14.91
CA GLU A 334 8.44 18.24 -15.48
C GLU A 334 9.30 17.57 -14.41
N GLU A 335 9.94 18.34 -13.50
CA GLU A 335 10.71 17.79 -12.40
C GLU A 335 9.90 16.77 -11.59
N HIS A 336 8.68 17.12 -11.22
CA HIS A 336 7.82 16.24 -10.45
C HIS A 336 7.34 15.01 -11.24
N PHE A 337 6.98 15.14 -12.52
CA PHE A 337 6.60 13.98 -13.34
C PHE A 337 7.79 13.02 -13.55
N VAL A 338 9.01 13.55 -13.67
CA VAL A 338 10.22 12.72 -13.79
C VAL A 338 10.47 11.94 -12.49
N GLU A 339 10.35 12.58 -11.32
CA GLU A 339 10.51 11.87 -10.04
C GLU A 339 9.42 10.81 -9.83
N SER A 340 8.16 11.11 -10.17
CA SER A 340 7.08 10.11 -10.15
C SER A 340 7.40 8.88 -11.03
N LEU A 341 7.87 9.12 -12.26
CA LEU A 341 8.19 8.05 -13.22
C LEU A 341 9.52 7.34 -12.93
N LYS A 342 10.37 7.89 -12.09
CA LYS A 342 11.58 7.22 -11.61
C LYS A 342 11.23 6.08 -10.66
N GLN A 343 10.24 6.28 -9.79
CA GLN A 343 9.75 5.27 -8.87
C GLN A 343 8.77 4.31 -9.55
N GLU A 344 7.85 4.84 -10.35
CA GLU A 344 6.87 4.06 -11.11
C GLU A 344 6.99 4.31 -12.63
N PRO A 345 7.98 3.70 -13.31
CA PRO A 345 8.20 3.94 -14.76
C PRO A 345 7.04 3.56 -15.66
N GLY A 346 6.13 2.74 -15.15
CA GLY A 346 4.94 2.24 -15.84
C GLY A 346 3.64 2.91 -15.43
N ASN A 347 3.64 4.00 -14.67
CA ASN A 347 2.39 4.67 -14.27
C ASN A 347 1.72 5.36 -15.48
N PRO A 348 0.57 4.85 -16.00
CA PRO A 348 -0.04 5.40 -17.23
C PRO A 348 -0.52 6.84 -17.04
N ARG A 349 -0.96 7.21 -15.81
CA ARG A 349 -1.44 8.55 -15.50
C ARG A 349 -0.28 9.55 -15.49
N ALA A 350 0.85 9.19 -14.90
CA ALA A 350 2.04 10.03 -14.90
C ALA A 350 2.61 10.20 -16.33
N LEU A 351 2.70 9.12 -17.10
CA LEU A 351 3.13 9.16 -18.51
C LEU A 351 2.21 10.05 -19.35
N TYR A 352 0.91 9.95 -19.19
CA TYR A 352 -0.06 10.79 -19.89
C TYR A 352 0.07 12.27 -19.48
N SER A 353 0.16 12.56 -18.18
CA SER A 353 0.29 13.93 -17.67
C SER A 353 1.60 14.57 -18.14
N TYR A 354 2.69 13.82 -18.13
CA TYR A 354 3.97 14.30 -18.66
C TYR A 354 3.90 14.54 -20.18
N ALA A 355 3.24 13.65 -20.94
CA ALA A 355 3.01 13.84 -22.36
C ALA A 355 2.18 15.11 -22.66
N SER A 356 1.25 15.49 -21.77
CA SER A 356 0.43 16.69 -21.91
C SER A 356 1.28 17.98 -21.97
N LEU A 357 2.37 18.06 -21.21
CA LEU A 357 3.30 19.20 -21.26
C LEU A 357 3.93 19.33 -22.64
N TYR A 358 4.41 18.24 -23.22
CA TYR A 358 5.03 18.24 -24.55
C TYR A 358 4.00 18.48 -25.66
N TYR A 359 2.79 17.94 -25.48
CA TYR A 359 1.70 18.22 -26.43
C TYR A 359 1.33 19.70 -26.45
N ALA A 360 1.34 20.39 -25.29
CA ALA A 360 1.04 21.80 -25.15
C ALA A 360 2.13 22.71 -25.79
N THR A 361 3.39 22.25 -25.80
CA THR A 361 4.52 22.94 -26.41
C THR A 361 4.77 22.56 -27.86
N ASP A 362 3.88 21.76 -28.47
CA ASP A 362 3.94 21.25 -29.86
C ASP A 362 5.09 20.25 -30.13
N ASP A 363 5.74 19.72 -29.08
CA ASP A 363 6.66 18.59 -29.21
C ASP A 363 5.86 17.28 -29.26
N LEU A 364 5.30 17.04 -30.44
CA LEU A 364 4.44 15.87 -30.68
C LEU A 364 5.21 14.55 -30.76
N GLU A 365 6.55 14.59 -30.92
CA GLU A 365 7.37 13.39 -30.96
C GLU A 365 7.55 12.83 -29.56
N THR A 366 8.03 13.66 -28.64
CA THR A 366 8.18 13.28 -27.23
C THR A 366 6.84 12.92 -26.59
N ALA A 367 5.78 13.70 -26.87
CA ALA A 367 4.44 13.39 -26.37
C ALA A 367 3.96 12.02 -26.85
N GLU A 368 4.17 11.68 -28.11
CA GLU A 368 3.77 10.38 -28.67
C GLU A 368 4.51 9.22 -28.02
N ASP A 369 5.83 9.34 -27.82
CA ASP A 369 6.64 8.30 -27.18
C ASP A 369 6.14 7.99 -25.76
N LEU A 370 5.84 9.02 -24.96
CA LEU A 370 5.29 8.85 -23.60
C LEU A 370 3.91 8.21 -23.63
N LEU A 371 3.04 8.63 -24.55
CA LEU A 371 1.69 8.06 -24.71
C LEU A 371 1.72 6.61 -25.18
N VAL A 372 2.65 6.26 -26.06
CA VAL A 372 2.85 4.86 -26.52
C VAL A 372 3.30 3.99 -25.34
N ARG A 373 4.19 4.50 -24.48
CA ARG A 373 4.55 3.80 -23.23
C ARG A 373 3.33 3.60 -22.34
N ALA A 374 2.49 4.63 -22.14
CA ALA A 374 1.28 4.54 -21.34
C ALA A 374 0.33 3.43 -21.86
N VAL A 375 0.06 3.38 -23.17
CA VAL A 375 -0.82 2.34 -23.74
C VAL A 375 -0.14 0.98 -23.87
N THR A 376 1.17 0.90 -23.75
CA THR A 376 1.90 -0.37 -23.68
C THR A 376 1.72 -1.02 -22.33
N VAL A 377 1.69 -0.22 -21.26
CA VAL A 377 1.43 -0.69 -19.89
C VAL A 377 -0.06 -0.99 -19.70
N ASP A 378 -0.91 -0.05 -20.10
CA ASP A 378 -2.37 -0.21 -20.05
C ASP A 378 -2.98 0.06 -21.42
N ALA A 379 -3.24 -1.03 -22.15
CA ALA A 379 -3.84 -0.97 -23.49
C ALA A 379 -5.27 -0.37 -23.49
N GLY A 380 -5.91 -0.29 -22.32
CA GLY A 380 -7.22 0.30 -22.09
C GLY A 380 -7.18 1.74 -21.57
N TYR A 381 -6.02 2.37 -21.41
CA TYR A 381 -5.94 3.72 -20.88
C TYR A 381 -6.48 4.75 -21.88
N SER A 382 -7.78 5.02 -21.78
CA SER A 382 -8.55 5.86 -22.70
C SER A 382 -7.96 7.27 -22.91
N PRO A 383 -7.46 8.01 -21.87
CA PRO A 383 -6.89 9.33 -22.10
C PRO A 383 -5.68 9.32 -23.06
N ALA A 384 -4.77 8.35 -22.92
CA ALA A 384 -3.61 8.25 -23.80
C ALA A 384 -4.01 7.84 -25.22
N LEU A 385 -4.97 6.94 -25.37
CA LEU A 385 -5.50 6.56 -26.70
C LEU A 385 -6.13 7.76 -27.41
N SER A 386 -6.89 8.60 -26.70
CA SER A 386 -7.52 9.81 -27.24
C SER A 386 -6.46 10.85 -27.64
N ALA A 387 -5.42 11.03 -26.82
CA ALA A 387 -4.31 11.92 -27.15
C ALA A 387 -3.50 11.43 -28.37
N LEU A 388 -3.22 10.13 -28.47
CA LEU A 388 -2.59 9.53 -29.66
C LEU A 388 -3.43 9.75 -30.92
N ALA A 389 -4.75 9.62 -30.81
CA ALA A 389 -5.65 9.91 -31.92
C ALA A 389 -5.53 11.38 -32.38
N SER A 390 -5.44 12.32 -31.43
CA SER A 390 -5.24 13.76 -31.72
C SER A 390 -3.89 14.01 -32.41
N ILE A 391 -2.79 13.42 -31.91
CA ILE A 391 -1.47 13.55 -32.53
C ILE A 391 -1.48 13.03 -33.98
N ARG A 392 -2.07 11.86 -34.22
CA ARG A 392 -2.15 11.28 -35.56
C ARG A 392 -3.01 12.13 -36.51
N ALA A 393 -4.12 12.67 -36.00
CA ALA A 393 -4.97 13.58 -36.80
C ALA A 393 -4.22 14.88 -37.14
N ARG A 394 -3.46 15.49 -36.22
CA ARG A 394 -2.62 16.68 -36.48
C ARG A 394 -1.55 16.42 -37.54
N ARG A 395 -1.00 15.21 -37.60
CA ARG A 395 -0.04 14.78 -38.65
C ARG A 395 -0.72 14.39 -39.96
N GLY A 396 -2.06 14.42 -40.04
CA GLY A 396 -2.82 14.04 -41.20
C GLY A 396 -2.97 12.52 -41.42
N ASP A 397 -2.52 11.70 -40.44
CA ASP A 397 -2.70 10.25 -40.47
C ASP A 397 -4.07 9.88 -39.90
N TYR A 398 -5.09 10.16 -40.66
CA TYR A 398 -6.49 9.96 -40.27
C TYR A 398 -6.88 8.49 -40.13
N ALA A 399 -6.20 7.58 -40.80
CA ALA A 399 -6.47 6.15 -40.72
C ALA A 399 -6.09 5.63 -39.34
N THR A 400 -4.83 5.87 -38.89
CA THR A 400 -4.35 5.50 -37.57
C THR A 400 -5.09 6.25 -36.48
N SER A 401 -5.44 7.53 -36.70
CA SER A 401 -6.26 8.30 -35.75
C SER A 401 -7.61 7.62 -35.49
N LEU A 402 -8.32 7.18 -36.53
CA LEU A 402 -9.59 6.45 -36.39
C LEU A 402 -9.45 5.12 -35.67
N ASP A 403 -8.32 4.44 -35.81
CA ASP A 403 -8.06 3.19 -35.07
C ASP A 403 -7.81 3.44 -33.57
N TYR A 404 -7.10 4.52 -33.22
CA TYR A 404 -6.95 4.93 -31.80
C TYR A 404 -8.29 5.38 -31.21
N ILE A 405 -9.13 6.13 -31.94
CA ILE A 405 -10.47 6.49 -31.45
C ILE A 405 -11.33 5.24 -31.21
N GLU A 406 -11.25 4.23 -32.10
CA GLU A 406 -11.97 2.97 -31.91
C GLU A 406 -11.53 2.24 -30.64
N LYS A 407 -10.20 2.19 -30.37
CA LYS A 407 -9.65 1.62 -29.14
C LYS A 407 -10.09 2.42 -27.92
N ALA A 408 -10.05 3.75 -27.96
CA ALA A 408 -10.51 4.61 -26.88
C ALA A 408 -12.00 4.37 -26.56
N VAL A 409 -12.87 4.27 -27.57
CA VAL A 409 -14.29 3.93 -27.39
C VAL A 409 -14.47 2.55 -26.74
N ALA A 410 -13.69 1.56 -27.17
CA ALA A 410 -13.72 0.22 -26.58
C ALA A 410 -13.25 0.22 -25.13
N ALA A 411 -12.27 1.09 -24.80
CA ALA A 411 -11.74 1.31 -23.46
C ALA A 411 -12.65 2.18 -22.56
N GLY A 412 -13.79 2.64 -23.08
CA GLY A 412 -14.75 3.38 -22.26
C GLY A 412 -14.80 4.89 -22.50
N GLU A 413 -14.11 5.42 -23.50
CA GLU A 413 -14.22 6.84 -23.86
C GLU A 413 -15.66 7.23 -24.18
N ARG A 414 -16.12 8.35 -23.61
CA ARG A 414 -17.51 8.84 -23.76
C ARG A 414 -17.61 10.31 -24.17
N ASP A 415 -16.49 11.04 -24.19
CA ASP A 415 -16.48 12.46 -24.57
C ASP A 415 -16.51 12.64 -26.10
N ALA A 416 -17.68 12.37 -26.68
CA ALA A 416 -17.92 12.63 -28.09
C ALA A 416 -17.78 14.09 -28.47
N GLU A 417 -17.98 15.03 -27.52
CA GLU A 417 -17.96 16.46 -27.80
C GLU A 417 -16.53 16.96 -28.03
N HIS A 418 -15.55 16.47 -27.25
CA HIS A 418 -14.14 16.71 -27.50
C HIS A 418 -13.77 16.41 -28.96
N PHE A 419 -14.09 15.20 -29.44
CA PHE A 419 -13.77 14.80 -30.82
C PHE A 419 -14.54 15.59 -31.89
N ARG A 420 -15.75 16.10 -31.59
CA ARG A 420 -16.50 16.96 -32.54
C ARG A 420 -15.91 18.35 -32.65
N GLN A 421 -15.43 18.92 -31.55
CA GLN A 421 -15.00 20.31 -31.49
C GLN A 421 -13.54 20.48 -31.89
N ALA A 422 -12.66 19.54 -31.54
CA ALA A 422 -11.24 19.66 -31.80
C ALA A 422 -10.93 19.81 -33.29
N LEU A 423 -10.05 20.76 -33.60
CA LEU A 423 -9.78 21.18 -34.99
C LEU A 423 -9.09 20.12 -35.81
N GLU A 424 -8.24 19.33 -35.20
CA GLU A 424 -7.51 18.23 -35.84
C GLU A 424 -8.43 17.17 -36.44
N PHE A 425 -9.62 16.96 -35.88
CA PHE A 425 -10.62 16.02 -36.38
C PHE A 425 -11.58 16.64 -37.41
N ALA A 426 -11.44 17.91 -37.74
CA ALA A 426 -12.31 18.57 -38.73
C ALA A 426 -12.40 17.81 -40.05
N PRO A 427 -11.32 17.25 -40.64
CA PRO A 427 -11.39 16.45 -41.86
C PRO A 427 -12.16 15.14 -41.70
N LEU A 428 -12.24 14.61 -40.49
CA LEU A 428 -12.93 13.36 -40.19
C LEU A 428 -14.43 13.51 -39.93
N ARG A 429 -14.95 14.71 -39.72
CA ARG A 429 -16.35 14.95 -39.30
C ARG A 429 -17.38 14.32 -40.27
N ASN A 430 -17.05 14.22 -41.56
CA ASN A 430 -17.90 13.58 -42.57
C ASN A 430 -17.57 12.10 -42.81
N HIS A 431 -16.52 11.56 -42.18
CA HIS A 431 -16.11 10.16 -42.35
C HIS A 431 -17.12 9.20 -41.66
N PRO A 432 -17.64 8.17 -42.37
CA PRO A 432 -18.66 7.28 -41.81
C PRO A 432 -18.23 6.57 -40.52
N LYS A 433 -16.99 6.04 -40.47
CA LYS A 433 -16.43 5.38 -39.27
C LYS A 433 -16.39 6.35 -38.10
N PHE A 434 -15.94 7.59 -38.29
CA PHE A 434 -15.87 8.61 -37.25
C PHE A 434 -17.26 8.91 -36.64
N ARG A 435 -18.28 9.12 -37.50
CA ARG A 435 -19.65 9.34 -37.05
C ARG A 435 -20.21 8.17 -36.23
N THR A 436 -19.91 6.95 -36.68
CA THR A 436 -20.33 5.73 -35.96
C THR A 436 -19.66 5.66 -34.57
N LEU A 437 -18.37 5.97 -34.48
CA LEU A 437 -17.63 5.98 -33.18
C LEU A 437 -18.21 7.04 -32.25
N LEU A 438 -18.45 8.27 -32.70
CA LEU A 438 -19.09 9.31 -31.91
C LEU A 438 -20.50 8.94 -31.43
N ALA A 439 -21.28 8.25 -32.25
CA ALA A 439 -22.59 7.77 -31.88
C ALA A 439 -22.50 6.73 -30.75
N ARG A 440 -21.50 5.83 -30.78
CA ARG A 440 -21.24 4.85 -29.72
C ARG A 440 -20.82 5.50 -28.40
N MET A 441 -20.03 6.59 -28.43
CA MET A 441 -19.67 7.36 -27.23
C MET A 441 -20.91 8.00 -26.57
N SER A 442 -21.89 8.44 -27.41
CA SER A 442 -23.08 9.15 -26.96
C SER A 442 -24.21 8.23 -26.47
N THR A 443 -24.16 6.92 -26.75
CA THR A 443 -25.13 5.96 -26.21
C THR A 443 -24.80 5.67 -24.75
N LYS A 444 -25.65 6.14 -23.83
CA LYS A 444 -25.61 5.70 -22.42
C LYS A 444 -25.70 4.17 -22.41
N GLY A 445 -24.78 3.52 -21.75
CA GLY A 445 -24.90 2.10 -21.49
C GLY A 445 -26.26 1.83 -20.81
N SER A 446 -27.05 1.02 -21.47
CA SER A 446 -28.27 0.42 -20.89
C SER A 446 -27.89 -0.64 -19.87
#